data_f88a16db0d41ddfe08eaf7c29f09aa0f
#
_entry.id   f88a16db0d41ddfe08eaf7c29f09aa0f
#
_cell.length_a   1.000
_cell.length_b   1.000
_cell.length_c   1.000
_cell.angle_alpha   90.00
_cell.angle_beta   90.00
_cell.angle_gamma   90.00
#
_symmetry.space_group_name_H-M   'P 1'
#
loop_
_entity.id
_entity.type
_entity.pdbx_description
1 polymer ?
#
loop_
_entity_poly.entity_id
_entity_poly.type
_entity_poly.pdbx_seq_one_letter_code
_entity_poly.pdbx_strand_id
1 'polypeptide(L)'
;MTTLFLLRHGPTDAGKRGAPLGRLNLPVNEAGQALWPRVKAELLELGLQRVLTSNLGRARDHARDLGLDCRVLPDLAEQHFGAWDGVPWAEIQGTEAFFKDPVRSVPPGGGESFYRCADRARAAIQGTWQEDTVTLVLAHGGILRAIVAHFMGLPLDRALDLAWQPFGLSKLEIYPGQRGVLCFHNRTLPSQPASGIL
;
A
#
# COMPACT_ATOMS: atom_id res chain seq x y z
N MET A 1 7.78 5.98 -20.88
CA MET A 1 6.68 6.16 -19.88
C MET A 1 6.66 4.98 -18.93
N THR A 2 6.74 5.22 -17.64
CA THR A 2 6.76 4.15 -16.62
C THR A 2 5.36 3.96 -16.04
N THR A 3 4.92 2.70 -15.92
CA THR A 3 3.65 2.37 -15.28
C THR A 3 3.91 1.79 -13.90
N LEU A 4 3.28 2.37 -12.87
CA LEU A 4 3.21 1.80 -11.53
C LEU A 4 1.80 1.30 -11.24
N PHE A 5 1.68 -0.01 -11.02
CA PHE A 5 0.51 -0.58 -10.36
C PHE A 5 0.76 -0.61 -8.85
N LEU A 6 -0.20 -0.13 -8.09
CA LEU A 6 -0.12 -0.02 -6.63
C LEU A 6 -1.21 -0.90 -6.02
N LEU A 7 -0.81 -1.97 -5.35
CA LEU A 7 -1.73 -2.94 -4.74
C LEU A 7 -1.56 -2.97 -3.22
N ARG A 8 -2.63 -2.79 -2.48
CA ARG A 8 -2.61 -3.07 -1.04
C ARG A 8 -2.70 -4.58 -0.79
N HIS A 9 -1.94 -5.08 0.18
CA HIS A 9 -2.04 -6.47 0.64
C HIS A 9 -3.49 -6.88 0.97
N GLY A 10 -3.76 -8.17 0.99
CA GLY A 10 -5.07 -8.74 1.32
C GLY A 10 -5.55 -8.45 2.75
N PRO A 11 -6.80 -8.80 3.06
CA PRO A 11 -7.39 -8.56 4.37
C PRO A 11 -6.66 -9.35 5.48
N THR A 12 -6.66 -8.79 6.69
CA THR A 12 -6.11 -9.41 7.90
C THR A 12 -7.16 -9.36 9.00
N ASP A 13 -7.10 -10.24 9.99
CA ASP A 13 -8.12 -10.26 11.05
C ASP A 13 -8.05 -9.03 11.96
N ALA A 14 -6.84 -8.53 12.26
CA ALA A 14 -6.70 -7.31 13.03
C ALA A 14 -7.21 -6.07 12.25
N GLY A 15 -6.97 -6.03 10.93
CA GLY A 15 -7.51 -4.97 10.06
C GLY A 15 -9.05 -4.96 10.03
N LYS A 16 -9.71 -6.11 10.07
CA LYS A 16 -11.17 -6.20 10.18
C LYS A 16 -11.71 -5.58 11.47
N ARG A 17 -10.92 -5.59 12.55
CA ARG A 17 -11.29 -4.96 13.82
C ARG A 17 -10.98 -3.45 13.86
N GLY A 18 -10.53 -2.85 12.76
CA GLY A 18 -10.19 -1.44 12.70
C GLY A 18 -8.89 -1.09 13.41
N ALA A 19 -7.97 -2.05 13.57
CA ALA A 19 -6.66 -1.81 14.17
C ALA A 19 -5.63 -1.37 13.13
N PRO A 20 -4.79 -0.34 13.40
CA PRO A 20 -3.60 -0.09 12.63
C PRO A 20 -2.63 -1.26 12.80
N LEU A 21 -2.16 -1.84 11.71
CA LEU A 21 -1.27 -3.00 11.77
C LEU A 21 0.20 -2.61 11.95
N GLY A 22 0.56 -1.46 11.44
CA GLY A 22 1.93 -0.95 11.49
C GLY A 22 2.97 -2.00 11.11
N ARG A 23 3.89 -2.22 12.03
CA ARG A 23 5.01 -3.16 11.86
C ARG A 23 4.70 -4.59 12.32
N LEU A 24 3.53 -4.86 12.87
CA LEU A 24 3.13 -6.23 13.21
C LEU A 24 3.15 -7.10 11.94
N ASN A 25 3.81 -8.24 12.04
CA ASN A 25 3.95 -9.16 10.92
C ASN A 25 2.83 -10.22 10.93
N LEU A 26 1.58 -9.76 10.88
CA LEU A 26 0.41 -10.62 10.80
C LEU A 26 0.15 -11.05 9.35
N PRO A 27 -0.30 -12.31 9.13
CA PRO A 27 -0.60 -12.82 7.79
C PRO A 27 -1.89 -12.24 7.22
N VAL A 28 -2.07 -12.39 5.92
CA VAL A 28 -3.37 -12.29 5.27
C VAL A 28 -4.26 -13.40 5.82
N ASN A 29 -5.53 -13.11 6.10
CA ASN A 29 -6.46 -14.07 6.67
C ASN A 29 -6.96 -15.10 5.63
N GLU A 30 -7.71 -16.10 6.09
CA GLU A 30 -8.21 -17.19 5.24
C GLU A 30 -9.04 -16.67 4.04
N ALA A 31 -9.90 -15.68 4.26
CA ALA A 31 -10.70 -15.10 3.18
C ALA A 31 -9.82 -14.43 2.11
N GLY A 32 -8.77 -13.75 2.52
CA GLY A 32 -7.81 -13.16 1.59
C GLY A 32 -6.98 -14.22 0.87
N GLN A 33 -6.56 -15.27 1.56
CA GLN A 33 -5.86 -16.40 0.95
C GLN A 33 -6.72 -17.11 -0.10
N ALA A 34 -7.99 -17.32 0.19
CA ALA A 34 -8.94 -17.92 -0.76
C ALA A 34 -9.18 -17.09 -2.03
N LEU A 35 -9.10 -15.75 -1.92
CA LEU A 35 -9.25 -14.84 -3.06
C LEU A 35 -7.97 -14.71 -3.89
N TRP A 36 -6.80 -14.95 -3.28
CA TRP A 36 -5.51 -14.68 -3.90
C TRP A 36 -5.29 -15.32 -5.27
N PRO A 37 -5.67 -16.59 -5.55
CA PRO A 37 -5.46 -17.19 -6.87
C PRO A 37 -6.12 -16.39 -8.01
N ARG A 38 -7.31 -15.82 -7.76
CA ARG A 38 -8.02 -14.98 -8.72
C ARG A 38 -7.39 -13.60 -8.86
N VAL A 39 -6.98 -12.99 -7.73
CA VAL A 39 -6.24 -11.72 -7.73
C VAL A 39 -4.93 -11.87 -8.52
N LYS A 40 -4.18 -12.95 -8.26
CA LYS A 40 -2.93 -13.28 -8.96
C LYS A 40 -3.14 -13.39 -10.47
N ALA A 41 -4.17 -14.10 -10.89
CA ALA A 41 -4.48 -14.27 -12.33
C ALA A 41 -4.69 -12.92 -13.01
N GLU A 42 -5.50 -12.02 -12.43
CA GLU A 42 -5.74 -10.68 -12.99
C GLU A 42 -4.46 -9.82 -12.98
N LEU A 43 -3.60 -9.94 -11.96
CA LEU A 43 -2.33 -9.20 -11.92
C LEU A 43 -1.37 -9.64 -13.03
N LEU A 44 -1.29 -10.94 -13.31
CA LEU A 44 -0.39 -11.46 -14.35
C LEU A 44 -0.79 -11.01 -15.76
N GLU A 45 -2.05 -10.65 -16.00
CA GLU A 45 -2.52 -10.08 -17.27
C GLU A 45 -2.09 -8.62 -17.50
N LEU A 46 -1.55 -7.95 -16.47
CA LEU A 46 -1.17 -6.52 -16.55
C LEU A 46 0.18 -6.28 -17.26
N GLY A 47 0.87 -7.31 -17.71
CA GLY A 47 2.19 -7.17 -18.34
C GLY A 47 3.27 -6.73 -17.36
N LEU A 48 3.17 -7.13 -16.09
CA LEU A 48 4.14 -6.80 -15.05
C LEU A 48 5.53 -7.34 -15.37
N GLN A 49 6.55 -6.52 -15.24
CA GLN A 49 7.95 -6.91 -15.45
C GLN A 49 8.68 -7.17 -14.14
N ARG A 50 8.27 -6.50 -13.05
CA ARG A 50 8.86 -6.65 -11.72
C ARG A 50 7.89 -6.29 -10.62
N VAL A 51 8.23 -6.73 -9.40
CA VAL A 51 7.47 -6.45 -8.19
C VAL A 51 8.37 -5.82 -7.13
N LEU A 52 7.94 -4.72 -6.55
CA LEU A 52 8.53 -4.13 -5.35
C LEU A 52 7.59 -4.40 -4.17
N THR A 53 8.12 -4.82 -3.04
CA THR A 53 7.29 -5.13 -1.87
C THR A 53 8.02 -4.83 -0.57
N SER A 54 7.28 -4.78 0.53
CA SER A 54 7.86 -4.66 1.86
C SER A 54 8.37 -6.00 2.39
N ASN A 55 9.07 -5.96 3.52
CA ASN A 55 9.50 -7.15 4.24
C ASN A 55 8.38 -7.80 5.11
N LEU A 56 7.20 -7.16 5.23
CA LEU A 56 6.09 -7.71 6.03
C LEU A 56 5.36 -8.83 5.27
N GLY A 57 5.17 -9.98 5.91
CA GLY A 57 4.68 -11.21 5.29
C GLY A 57 3.39 -11.03 4.50
N ARG A 58 2.43 -10.26 5.03
CA ARG A 58 1.13 -10.00 4.36
C ARG A 58 1.23 -9.35 2.96
N ALA A 59 2.36 -8.72 2.65
CA ALA A 59 2.64 -8.20 1.32
C ALA A 59 3.68 -9.06 0.59
N ARG A 60 4.80 -9.38 1.27
CA ARG A 60 5.95 -10.09 0.71
C ARG A 60 5.58 -11.46 0.12
N ASP A 61 4.76 -12.23 0.84
CA ASP A 61 4.51 -13.61 0.47
C ASP A 61 3.67 -13.71 -0.81
N HIS A 62 2.66 -12.86 -0.95
CA HIS A 62 1.90 -12.72 -2.20
C HIS A 62 2.76 -12.14 -3.35
N ALA A 63 3.63 -11.17 -3.06
CA ALA A 63 4.52 -10.60 -4.06
C ALA A 63 5.47 -11.67 -4.65
N ARG A 64 6.03 -12.51 -3.80
CA ARG A 64 6.91 -13.62 -4.22
C ARG A 64 6.16 -14.70 -5.00
N ASP A 65 4.93 -14.98 -4.59
CA ASP A 65 4.09 -15.99 -5.24
C ASP A 65 3.72 -15.62 -6.69
N LEU A 66 3.83 -14.34 -7.09
CA LEU A 66 3.65 -13.95 -8.50
C LEU A 66 4.67 -14.58 -9.43
N GLY A 67 5.83 -15.03 -8.93
CA GLY A 67 6.86 -15.68 -9.74
C GLY A 67 7.63 -14.72 -10.67
N LEU A 68 7.52 -13.41 -10.46
CA LEU A 68 8.22 -12.36 -11.20
C LEU A 68 9.51 -11.93 -10.47
N ASP A 69 10.33 -11.08 -11.08
CA ASP A 69 11.44 -10.41 -10.40
C ASP A 69 10.89 -9.61 -9.22
N CYS A 70 11.11 -10.13 -8.01
CA CYS A 70 10.55 -9.58 -6.77
C CYS A 70 11.63 -9.03 -5.86
N ARG A 71 11.65 -7.71 -5.69
CA ARG A 71 12.58 -7.02 -4.81
C ARG A 71 11.91 -6.61 -3.50
N VAL A 72 12.44 -7.10 -2.39
CA VAL A 72 11.96 -6.77 -1.05
C VAL A 72 12.70 -5.54 -0.53
N LEU A 73 11.95 -4.50 -0.21
CA LEU A 73 12.44 -3.21 0.29
C LEU A 73 11.86 -2.96 1.69
N PRO A 74 12.67 -3.05 2.77
CA PRO A 74 12.19 -2.79 4.13
C PRO A 74 11.56 -1.40 4.30
N ASP A 75 12.02 -0.42 3.53
CA ASP A 75 11.49 0.94 3.55
C ASP A 75 10.08 1.08 2.94
N LEU A 76 9.55 0.03 2.32
CA LEU A 76 8.14 -0.05 1.94
C LEU A 76 7.26 -0.70 3.02
N ALA A 77 7.78 -0.99 4.22
CA ALA A 77 6.94 -1.45 5.32
C ALA A 77 5.99 -0.35 5.80
N GLU A 78 4.82 -0.73 6.33
CA GLU A 78 3.77 0.21 6.77
C GLU A 78 4.29 1.20 7.83
N GLN A 79 3.60 2.31 8.02
CA GLN A 79 3.86 3.24 9.11
C GLN A 79 3.88 2.49 10.45
N HIS A 80 4.89 2.76 11.26
CA HIS A 80 4.99 2.22 12.62
C HIS A 80 4.11 3.04 13.56
N PHE A 81 3.06 2.42 14.10
CA PHE A 81 2.18 3.09 15.05
C PHE A 81 2.61 2.88 16.51
N GLY A 82 3.79 2.32 16.76
CA GLY A 82 4.36 2.15 18.09
C GLY A 82 3.47 1.30 18.99
N ALA A 83 3.11 1.82 20.15
CA ALA A 83 2.24 1.14 21.11
C ALA A 83 0.81 0.93 20.59
N TRP A 84 0.42 1.56 19.49
CA TRP A 84 -0.91 1.40 18.88
C TRP A 84 -0.97 0.28 17.83
N ASP A 85 0.16 -0.30 17.45
CA ASP A 85 0.20 -1.43 16.50
C ASP A 85 -0.70 -2.57 16.99
N GLY A 86 -1.74 -2.91 16.22
CA GLY A 86 -2.68 -3.98 16.50
C GLY A 86 -3.80 -3.67 17.49
N VAL A 87 -3.83 -2.46 18.06
CA VAL A 87 -4.90 -2.00 18.96
C VAL A 87 -5.99 -1.31 18.12
N PRO A 88 -7.27 -1.72 18.21
CA PRO A 88 -8.36 -1.03 17.51
C PRO A 88 -8.42 0.46 17.84
N TRP A 89 -8.63 1.32 16.83
CA TRP A 89 -8.69 2.77 17.02
C TRP A 89 -9.70 3.18 18.10
N ALA A 90 -10.80 2.47 18.21
CA ALA A 90 -11.84 2.73 19.20
C ALA A 90 -11.38 2.47 20.66
N GLU A 91 -10.32 1.69 20.87
CA GLU A 91 -9.78 1.35 22.18
C GLU A 91 -8.58 2.25 22.57
N ILE A 92 -8.04 3.02 21.62
CA ILE A 92 -6.90 3.91 21.86
C ILE A 92 -7.39 5.23 22.44
N GLN A 93 -6.90 5.58 23.63
CA GLN A 93 -7.20 6.87 24.28
C GLN A 93 -6.21 7.96 23.84
N GLY A 94 -6.65 9.22 23.89
CA GLY A 94 -5.79 10.38 23.64
C GLY A 94 -5.36 10.55 22.18
N THR A 95 -6.13 10.00 21.24
CA THR A 95 -5.84 10.10 19.79
C THR A 95 -6.16 11.47 19.19
N GLU A 96 -6.85 12.36 19.92
CA GLU A 96 -7.31 13.66 19.43
C GLU A 96 -6.13 14.54 18.97
N ALA A 97 -5.04 14.54 19.73
CA ALA A 97 -3.83 15.29 19.38
C ALA A 97 -3.16 14.74 18.12
N PHE A 98 -3.16 13.42 17.96
CA PHE A 98 -2.64 12.75 16.76
C PHE A 98 -3.46 13.13 15.53
N PHE A 99 -4.78 13.09 15.60
CA PHE A 99 -5.66 13.40 14.47
C PHE A 99 -5.74 14.89 14.11
N LYS A 100 -5.27 15.80 14.99
CA LYS A 100 -5.10 17.22 14.63
C LYS A 100 -3.99 17.46 13.60
N ASP A 101 -2.90 16.67 13.67
CA ASP A 101 -1.82 16.69 12.68
C ASP A 101 -1.34 15.25 12.44
N PRO A 102 -2.09 14.45 11.69
CA PRO A 102 -1.76 13.04 11.46
C PRO A 102 -0.52 12.84 10.61
N VAL A 103 -0.05 13.89 9.93
CA VAL A 103 1.17 13.85 9.12
C VAL A 103 2.43 13.94 9.99
N ARG A 104 2.44 14.80 11.00
CA ARG A 104 3.66 15.08 11.82
C ARG A 104 3.63 14.42 13.18
N SER A 105 2.46 14.11 13.70
CA SER A 105 2.33 13.44 14.99
C SER A 105 2.99 12.07 14.98
N VAL A 106 3.63 11.73 16.10
CA VAL A 106 4.32 10.46 16.29
C VAL A 106 3.55 9.63 17.30
N PRO A 107 3.07 8.43 16.93
CA PRO A 107 2.44 7.51 17.88
C PRO A 107 3.40 7.14 19.02
N PRO A 108 2.92 6.95 20.26
CA PRO A 108 3.75 6.60 21.40
C PRO A 108 4.43 5.24 21.25
N GLY A 109 5.44 4.97 22.07
CA GLY A 109 6.12 3.66 22.06
C GLY A 109 7.04 3.46 20.86
N GLY A 110 7.68 4.51 20.37
CA GLY A 110 8.66 4.42 19.27
C GLY A 110 8.07 4.39 17.88
N GLY A 111 6.85 4.88 17.71
CA GLY A 111 6.22 5.03 16.40
C GLY A 111 6.94 6.01 15.47
N GLU A 112 6.49 6.12 14.25
CA GLU A 112 6.97 7.13 13.28
C GLU A 112 5.83 8.02 12.79
N SER A 113 6.13 9.28 12.46
CA SER A 113 5.17 10.15 11.80
C SER A 113 4.90 9.67 10.37
N PHE A 114 3.71 10.00 9.82
CA PHE A 114 3.44 9.72 8.42
C PHE A 114 4.40 10.44 7.48
N TYR A 115 4.90 11.62 7.87
CA TYR A 115 5.94 12.35 7.15
C TYR A 115 7.21 11.50 6.96
N ARG A 116 7.73 10.87 8.04
CA ARG A 116 8.91 9.99 7.96
C ARG A 116 8.63 8.74 7.14
N CYS A 117 7.45 8.16 7.32
CA CYS A 117 6.98 7.03 6.53
C CYS A 117 6.99 7.34 5.02
N ALA A 118 6.46 8.51 4.65
CA ALA A 118 6.40 8.96 3.26
C ALA A 118 7.80 9.23 2.69
N ASP A 119 8.69 9.84 3.48
CA ASP A 119 10.05 10.15 3.01
C ASP A 119 10.88 8.89 2.72
N ARG A 120 10.84 7.86 3.60
CA ARG A 120 11.53 6.59 3.33
C ARG A 120 10.91 5.82 2.15
N ALA A 121 9.57 5.84 2.01
CA ALA A 121 8.91 5.21 0.87
C ALA A 121 9.30 5.87 -0.46
N ARG A 122 9.35 7.21 -0.48
CA ARG A 122 9.83 7.99 -1.62
C ARG A 122 11.27 7.62 -1.98
N ALA A 123 12.18 7.61 -1.00
CA ALA A 123 13.58 7.26 -1.20
C ALA A 123 13.74 5.83 -1.75
N ALA A 124 12.96 4.86 -1.23
CA ALA A 124 12.97 3.48 -1.70
C ALA A 124 12.54 3.36 -3.17
N ILE A 125 11.48 4.06 -3.57
CA ILE A 125 11.01 4.04 -4.96
C ILE A 125 12.03 4.73 -5.88
N GLN A 126 12.56 5.89 -5.49
CA GLN A 126 13.59 6.60 -6.27
C GLN A 126 14.87 5.79 -6.42
N GLY A 127 15.35 5.14 -5.35
CA GLY A 127 16.55 4.30 -5.38
C GLY A 127 16.41 3.01 -6.20
N THR A 128 15.19 2.66 -6.60
CA THR A 128 14.88 1.50 -7.43
C THR A 128 14.23 1.86 -8.75
N TRP A 129 14.22 3.16 -9.09
CA TRP A 129 13.56 3.66 -10.29
C TRP A 129 14.14 3.03 -11.57
N GLN A 130 13.26 2.64 -12.47
CA GLN A 130 13.59 2.17 -13.82
C GLN A 130 12.58 2.78 -14.78
N GLU A 131 13.07 3.44 -15.80
CA GLU A 131 12.23 4.01 -16.83
C GLU A 131 11.65 2.93 -17.76
N ASP A 132 10.54 3.26 -18.39
CA ASP A 132 9.87 2.41 -19.38
C ASP A 132 9.54 0.98 -18.90
N THR A 133 9.24 0.86 -17.61
CA THR A 133 8.87 -0.42 -16.98
C THR A 133 7.42 -0.42 -16.51
N VAL A 134 6.85 -1.64 -16.44
CA VAL A 134 5.58 -1.92 -15.76
C VAL A 134 5.89 -2.59 -14.42
N THR A 135 5.78 -1.83 -13.35
CA THR A 135 6.15 -2.26 -11.99
C THR A 135 4.92 -2.38 -11.11
N LEU A 136 4.78 -3.48 -10.38
CA LEU A 136 3.84 -3.61 -9.28
C LEU A 136 4.52 -3.22 -7.96
N VAL A 137 3.89 -2.34 -7.19
CA VAL A 137 4.23 -2.10 -5.78
C VAL A 137 3.14 -2.75 -4.93
N LEU A 138 3.43 -3.92 -4.34
CA LEU A 138 2.54 -4.61 -3.43
C LEU A 138 2.93 -4.27 -1.99
N ALA A 139 2.16 -3.39 -1.35
CA ALA A 139 2.51 -2.82 -0.06
C ALA A 139 1.28 -2.53 0.83
N HIS A 140 1.28 -1.40 1.50
CA HIS A 140 0.37 -1.04 2.58
C HIS A 140 -0.28 0.31 2.32
N GLY A 141 -1.42 0.57 2.99
CA GLY A 141 -2.21 1.77 2.73
C GLY A 141 -1.44 3.07 2.88
N GLY A 142 -0.68 3.25 3.97
CA GLY A 142 0.14 4.45 4.19
C GLY A 142 1.22 4.63 3.12
N ILE A 143 1.93 3.56 2.78
CA ILE A 143 2.98 3.57 1.75
C ILE A 143 2.42 3.95 0.37
N LEU A 144 1.31 3.35 -0.02
CA LEU A 144 0.72 3.60 -1.33
C LEU A 144 0.20 5.04 -1.46
N ARG A 145 -0.37 5.59 -0.37
CA ARG A 145 -0.72 7.02 -0.27
C ARG A 145 0.48 7.93 -0.46
N ALA A 146 1.59 7.60 0.20
CA ALA A 146 2.83 8.36 0.09
C ALA A 146 3.40 8.35 -1.34
N ILE A 147 3.35 7.22 -2.02
CA ILE A 147 3.79 7.08 -3.41
C ILE A 147 2.91 7.92 -4.35
N VAL A 148 1.59 7.86 -4.19
CA VAL A 148 0.66 8.69 -4.98
C VAL A 148 0.92 10.17 -4.72
N ALA A 149 1.08 10.57 -3.45
CA ALA A 149 1.38 11.96 -3.10
C ALA A 149 2.66 12.46 -3.78
N HIS A 150 3.72 11.65 -3.78
CA HIS A 150 4.99 12.01 -4.40
C HIS A 150 4.84 12.29 -5.89
N PHE A 151 4.28 11.35 -6.67
CA PHE A 151 4.20 11.48 -8.12
C PHE A 151 3.14 12.49 -8.60
N MET A 152 2.08 12.69 -7.82
CA MET A 152 1.04 13.66 -8.16
C MET A 152 1.28 15.05 -7.57
N GLY A 153 2.30 15.24 -6.74
CA GLY A 153 2.56 16.51 -6.05
C GLY A 153 1.47 16.86 -5.03
N LEU A 154 0.81 15.85 -4.44
CA LEU A 154 -0.24 16.10 -3.44
C LEU A 154 0.38 16.40 -2.08
N PRO A 155 -0.18 17.35 -1.32
CA PRO A 155 0.14 17.48 0.10
C PRO A 155 -0.13 16.17 0.85
N LEU A 156 0.72 15.82 1.81
CA LEU A 156 0.63 14.54 2.53
C LEU A 156 -0.67 14.39 3.33
N ASP A 157 -1.19 15.47 3.88
CA ASP A 157 -2.50 15.49 4.56
C ASP A 157 -3.63 15.11 3.61
N ARG A 158 -3.59 15.61 2.37
CA ARG A 158 -4.57 15.25 1.34
C ARG A 158 -4.42 13.80 0.84
N ALA A 159 -3.22 13.26 0.88
CA ALA A 159 -3.01 11.85 0.55
C ALA A 159 -3.68 10.90 1.55
N LEU A 160 -3.86 11.33 2.81
CA LEU A 160 -4.57 10.55 3.81
C LEU A 160 -6.07 10.38 3.51
N ASP A 161 -6.66 11.25 2.71
CA ASP A 161 -8.06 11.15 2.25
C ASP A 161 -8.27 10.05 1.20
N LEU A 162 -7.19 9.51 0.61
CA LEU A 162 -7.29 8.42 -0.36
C LEU A 162 -7.63 7.10 0.34
N ALA A 163 -8.85 6.60 0.17
CA ALA A 163 -9.22 5.28 0.68
C ALA A 163 -8.44 4.18 -0.05
N TRP A 164 -8.08 3.10 0.64
CA TRP A 164 -7.43 1.95 0.03
C TRP A 164 -7.93 0.65 0.63
N GLN A 165 -8.73 -0.10 -0.11
CA GLN A 165 -9.28 -1.38 0.33
C GLN A 165 -8.21 -2.49 0.26
N PRO A 166 -8.31 -3.57 1.05
CA PRO A 166 -7.53 -4.77 0.81
C PRO A 166 -7.71 -5.27 -0.63
N PHE A 167 -6.61 -5.65 -1.28
CA PHE A 167 -6.56 -5.94 -2.72
C PHE A 167 -7.04 -4.79 -3.63
N GLY A 168 -7.09 -3.57 -3.11
CA GLY A 168 -7.35 -2.38 -3.92
C GLY A 168 -6.17 -2.06 -4.81
N LEU A 169 -6.40 -2.04 -6.12
CA LEU A 169 -5.43 -1.74 -7.16
C LEU A 169 -5.60 -0.31 -7.68
N SER A 170 -4.49 0.39 -7.85
CA SER A 170 -4.45 1.70 -8.52
C SER A 170 -3.39 1.69 -9.61
N LYS A 171 -3.55 2.53 -10.62
CA LYS A 171 -2.58 2.70 -11.72
C LYS A 171 -2.13 4.15 -11.80
N LEU A 172 -0.82 4.33 -11.77
CA LEU A 172 -0.13 5.59 -12.09
C LEU A 172 0.65 5.44 -13.38
N GLU A 173 0.54 6.39 -14.27
CA GLU A 173 1.44 6.59 -15.40
C GLU A 173 2.38 7.73 -15.09
N ILE A 174 3.69 7.46 -15.15
CA ILE A 174 4.73 8.42 -14.81
C ILE A 174 5.42 8.87 -16.09
N TYR A 175 5.35 10.16 -16.34
CA TYR A 175 5.93 10.83 -17.51
C TYR A 175 7.34 11.35 -17.20
N PRO A 176 8.13 11.72 -18.22
CA PRO A 176 9.42 12.39 -18.02
C PRO A 176 9.29 13.59 -17.06
N GLY A 177 10.27 13.73 -16.16
CA GLY A 177 10.21 14.70 -15.05
C GLY A 177 9.44 14.20 -13.83
N GLN A 178 9.09 12.92 -13.80
CA GLN A 178 8.43 12.22 -12.68
C GLN A 178 7.04 12.79 -12.31
N ARG A 179 6.33 13.35 -13.26
CA ARG A 179 4.93 13.74 -13.08
C ARG A 179 4.03 12.52 -13.27
N GLY A 180 3.22 12.21 -12.24
CA GLY A 180 2.27 11.10 -12.27
C GLY A 180 0.86 11.52 -12.70
N VAL A 181 0.20 10.62 -13.41
CA VAL A 181 -1.25 10.67 -13.70
C VAL A 181 -1.90 9.45 -13.09
N LEU A 182 -2.85 9.65 -12.18
CA LEU A 182 -3.62 8.58 -11.57
C LEU A 182 -4.74 8.16 -12.54
N CYS A 183 -4.53 7.05 -13.25
CA CYS A 183 -5.47 6.56 -14.26
C CYS A 183 -6.74 5.96 -13.65
N PHE A 184 -6.59 5.23 -12.55
CA PHE A 184 -7.68 4.76 -11.70
C PHE A 184 -7.18 4.53 -10.28
N HIS A 185 -8.11 4.55 -9.32
CA HIS A 185 -7.81 4.41 -7.90
C HIS A 185 -8.70 3.36 -7.23
N ASN A 186 -8.06 2.49 -6.42
CA ASN A 186 -8.70 1.58 -5.47
C ASN A 186 -9.73 0.62 -6.09
N ARG A 187 -9.50 0.15 -7.32
CA ARG A 187 -10.30 -0.92 -7.93
C ARG A 187 -10.03 -2.23 -7.18
N THR A 188 -11.03 -2.77 -6.52
CA THR A 188 -10.91 -4.01 -5.74
C THR A 188 -10.71 -5.22 -6.65
N LEU A 189 -9.73 -6.06 -6.35
CA LEU A 189 -9.50 -7.34 -6.99
C LEU A 189 -9.95 -8.51 -6.06
N PRO A 190 -10.38 -9.65 -6.61
CA PRO A 190 -10.67 -9.84 -8.02
C PRO A 190 -11.85 -9.00 -8.47
N SER A 191 -11.83 -8.59 -9.72
CA SER A 191 -12.95 -7.87 -10.33
C SER A 191 -14.21 -8.71 -10.21
N GLN A 192 -15.31 -8.09 -9.81
CA GLN A 192 -16.61 -8.78 -9.88
C GLN A 192 -16.94 -9.02 -11.35
N PRO A 193 -17.50 -10.20 -11.71
CA PRO A 193 -18.03 -10.37 -13.04
C PRO A 193 -19.02 -9.22 -13.29
N ALA A 194 -18.93 -8.61 -14.47
CA ALA A 194 -19.87 -7.58 -14.85
C ALA A 194 -21.27 -8.14 -14.61
N SER A 195 -21.98 -7.59 -13.61
CA SER A 195 -23.39 -7.90 -13.41
C SER A 195 -24.07 -7.49 -14.71
N GLY A 196 -24.50 -8.49 -15.48
CA GLY A 196 -25.19 -8.24 -16.72
C GLY A 196 -26.34 -7.27 -16.43
N ILE A 197 -26.27 -6.11 -17.06
CA ILE A 197 -27.43 -5.24 -17.16
C ILE A 197 -28.40 -6.01 -18.06
N LEU A 198 -29.37 -6.66 -17.41
CA LEU A 198 -30.57 -7.15 -18.11
C LEU A 198 -31.47 -5.97 -18.47
#